data_5deda46737c4cc27c76522a87ccdff43
#
_entry.id   5deda46737c4cc27c76522a87ccdff43
#
_cell.length_a   1.000
_cell.length_b   1.000
_cell.length_c   1.000
_cell.angle_alpha   90.00
_cell.angle_beta   90.00
_cell.angle_gamma   90.00
#
_symmetry.space_group_name_H-M   'P 1'
#
loop_
_entity.id
_entity.type
_entity.pdbx_description
1 polymer ?
#
loop_
_entity_poly.entity_id
_entity_poly.type
_entity_poly.pdbx_seq_one_letter_code
_entity_poly.pdbx_strand_id
1 'polypeptide(L)'
;MATVVQIGKNGLTQEVIEALKAIFKNQENVELRILKSYSRDRETIDKTVEQLSNELNKTGFFTFKKVGFKIFIKKWRRKPKEK
;
A
#
# COMPACT_ATOMS: atom_id res chain seq x y z
N MET A 1 5.67 -6.61 -14.32
CA MET A 1 5.91 -7.23 -13.01
C MET A 1 5.62 -6.23 -11.92
N ALA A 2 5.08 -6.70 -10.80
CA ALA A 2 4.79 -5.82 -9.68
C ALA A 2 6.05 -5.60 -8.84
N THR A 3 6.26 -4.36 -8.42
CA THR A 3 7.34 -4.04 -7.51
C THR A 3 6.91 -4.43 -6.09
N VAL A 4 7.83 -4.97 -5.32
CA VAL A 4 7.58 -5.36 -3.93
C VAL A 4 8.21 -4.35 -3.00
N VAL A 5 7.41 -3.84 -2.07
CA VAL A 5 7.87 -2.94 -1.01
C VAL A 5 7.61 -3.62 0.33
N GLN A 6 8.56 -3.55 1.24
CA GLN A 6 8.45 -4.19 2.54
C GLN A 6 8.31 -3.16 3.64
N ILE A 7 7.43 -3.44 4.60
CA ILE A 7 7.32 -2.65 5.83
C ILE A 7 7.88 -3.49 6.97
N GLY A 8 8.94 -3.00 7.57
CA GLY A 8 9.60 -3.68 8.67
C GLY A 8 9.43 -2.95 10.00
N LYS A 9 10.47 -3.02 10.82
CA LYS A 9 10.48 -2.54 12.21
C LYS A 9 9.98 -1.10 12.38
N ASN A 10 10.27 -0.22 11.43
CA ASN A 10 9.87 1.19 11.53
C ASN A 10 8.42 1.46 11.12
N GLY A 11 7.74 0.45 10.59
CA GLY A 11 6.36 0.60 10.17
C GLY A 11 6.18 1.47 8.94
N LEU A 12 5.01 2.09 8.83
CA LEU A 12 4.71 2.98 7.72
C LEU A 12 5.31 4.36 8.00
N THR A 13 6.30 4.72 7.22
CA THR A 13 6.98 6.01 7.34
C THR A 13 6.72 6.87 6.12
N GLN A 14 7.06 8.16 6.23
CA GLN A 14 6.97 9.06 5.10
C GLN A 14 7.82 8.57 3.92
N GLU A 15 8.97 7.98 4.21
CA GLU A 15 9.84 7.43 3.17
C GLU A 15 9.14 6.33 2.37
N VAL A 16 8.39 5.45 3.06
CA VAL A 16 7.65 4.39 2.40
C VAL A 16 6.57 4.98 1.50
N ILE A 17 5.84 5.97 2.00
CA ILE A 17 4.79 6.64 1.24
C ILE A 17 5.35 7.30 -0.01
N GLU A 18 6.44 8.01 0.13
CA GLU A 18 7.10 8.68 -1.00
C GLU A 18 7.64 7.69 -2.00
N ALA A 19 8.22 6.58 -1.52
CA ALA A 19 8.70 5.53 -2.39
C ALA A 19 7.55 4.93 -3.22
N LEU A 20 6.41 4.69 -2.59
CA LEU A 20 5.23 4.18 -3.29
C LEU A 20 4.74 5.16 -4.35
N LYS A 21 4.68 6.44 -4.01
CA LYS A 21 4.28 7.47 -4.98
C LYS A 21 5.21 7.51 -6.18
N ALA A 22 6.52 7.38 -5.94
CA ALA A 22 7.50 7.36 -7.00
C ALA A 22 7.35 6.12 -7.89
N ILE A 23 7.13 4.97 -7.28
CA ILE A 23 6.94 3.72 -8.02
C ILE A 23 5.68 3.80 -8.90
N PHE A 24 4.60 4.37 -8.38
CA PHE A 24 3.35 4.48 -9.12
C PHE A 24 3.40 5.47 -10.28
N LYS A 25 4.45 6.25 -10.41
CA LYS A 25 4.65 7.06 -11.61
C LYS A 25 4.92 6.20 -12.84
N ASN A 26 5.54 5.03 -12.63
CA ASN A 26 5.92 4.14 -13.72
C ASN A 26 5.19 2.81 -13.72
N GLN A 27 4.57 2.44 -12.60
CA GLN A 27 3.90 1.16 -12.45
C GLN A 27 2.49 1.35 -11.91
N GLU A 28 1.61 0.44 -12.25
CA GLU A 28 0.23 0.47 -11.76
C GLU A 28 -0.02 -0.50 -10.63
N ASN A 29 0.86 -1.48 -10.44
CA ASN A 29 0.69 -2.52 -9.43
C ASN A 29 1.90 -2.60 -8.52
N VAL A 30 1.65 -2.65 -7.21
CA VAL A 30 2.70 -2.79 -6.21
C VAL A 30 2.22 -3.78 -5.15
N GLU A 31 3.12 -4.66 -4.73
CA GLU A 31 2.86 -5.56 -3.61
C GLU A 31 3.54 -5.00 -2.37
N LEU A 32 2.78 -4.78 -1.33
CA LEU A 32 3.31 -4.32 -0.06
C LEU A 32 3.34 -5.51 0.90
N ARG A 33 4.52 -5.85 1.37
CA ARG A 33 4.70 -6.95 2.32
C ARG A 33 4.92 -6.41 3.72
N ILE A 34 4.16 -6.93 4.66
CA ILE A 34 4.30 -6.55 6.06
C ILE A 34 5.11 -7.62 6.76
N LEU A 35 6.29 -7.23 7.23
CA LEU A 35 7.20 -8.16 7.88
C LEU A 35 6.74 -8.42 9.31
N LYS A 36 7.05 -9.61 9.81
CA LYS A 36 6.71 -9.99 11.20
C LYS A 36 7.33 -9.06 12.22
N SER A 37 8.45 -8.43 11.88
CA SER A 37 9.11 -7.49 12.76
C SER A 37 8.32 -6.19 12.98
N TYR A 38 7.37 -5.89 12.09
CA TYR A 38 6.49 -4.73 12.26
C TYR A 38 5.32 -5.06 13.17
N SER A 39 4.49 -6.01 12.75
CA SER A 39 3.31 -6.38 13.52
C SER A 39 2.73 -7.70 13.04
N ARG A 40 2.12 -8.42 13.99
CA ARG A 40 1.33 -9.61 13.69
C ARG A 40 -0.16 -9.34 13.88
N ASP A 41 -0.48 -8.14 14.33
CA ASP A 41 -1.83 -7.76 14.70
C ASP A 41 -2.59 -7.25 13.48
N ARG A 42 -3.74 -7.86 13.22
CA ARG A 42 -4.59 -7.46 12.10
C ARG A 42 -5.06 -6.01 12.22
N GLU A 43 -5.34 -5.56 13.43
CA GLU A 43 -5.77 -4.18 13.63
C GLU A 43 -4.69 -3.19 13.18
N THR A 44 -3.45 -3.47 13.53
CA THR A 44 -2.33 -2.64 13.13
C THR A 44 -2.18 -2.63 11.61
N ILE A 45 -2.34 -3.80 10.98
CA ILE A 45 -2.28 -3.92 9.53
C ILE A 45 -3.41 -3.13 8.88
N ASP A 46 -4.63 -3.23 9.40
CA ASP A 46 -5.78 -2.50 8.88
C ASP A 46 -5.58 -0.98 9.00
N LYS A 47 -5.05 -0.52 10.12
CA LYS A 47 -4.74 0.89 10.31
C LYS A 47 -3.68 1.37 9.32
N THR A 48 -2.69 0.54 9.07
CA THR A 48 -1.64 0.85 8.10
C THR A 48 -2.23 1.00 6.71
N VAL A 49 -3.10 0.08 6.31
CA VAL A 49 -3.78 0.16 5.02
C VAL A 49 -4.63 1.42 4.92
N GLU A 50 -5.38 1.72 5.97
CA GLU A 50 -6.24 2.91 6.00
C GLU A 50 -5.42 4.18 5.86
N GLN A 51 -4.35 4.31 6.61
CA GLN A 51 -3.48 5.47 6.53
C GLN A 51 -2.85 5.60 5.14
N LEU A 52 -2.38 4.50 4.59
CA LEU A 52 -1.79 4.48 3.27
C LEU A 52 -2.82 4.85 2.21
N SER A 53 -4.03 4.31 2.32
CA SER A 53 -5.13 4.65 1.42
C SER A 53 -5.43 6.14 1.44
N ASN A 54 -5.52 6.74 2.62
CA ASN A 54 -5.78 8.16 2.74
C ASN A 54 -4.69 8.99 2.07
N GLU A 55 -3.44 8.61 2.25
CA GLU A 55 -2.32 9.34 1.65
C GLU A 55 -2.27 9.19 0.13
N LEU A 56 -2.45 7.99 -0.36
CA LEU A 56 -2.38 7.74 -1.81
C LEU A 56 -3.60 8.28 -2.54
N ASN A 57 -4.77 8.18 -1.96
CA ASN A 57 -5.99 8.66 -2.61
C ASN A 57 -6.06 10.18 -2.75
N LYS A 58 -5.18 10.89 -2.06
CA LYS A 58 -5.04 12.34 -2.27
C LYS A 58 -4.44 12.66 -3.64
N THR A 59 -3.70 11.74 -4.23
CA THR A 59 -3.02 11.95 -5.49
C THR A 59 -3.65 11.21 -6.67
N GLY A 60 -4.63 10.35 -6.41
CA GLY A 60 -5.28 9.60 -7.48
C GLY A 60 -6.20 8.52 -6.94
N PHE A 61 -6.56 7.59 -7.80
CA PHE A 61 -7.44 6.49 -7.43
C PHE A 61 -6.64 5.21 -7.23
N PHE A 62 -6.76 4.64 -6.04
CA PHE A 62 -6.05 3.42 -5.69
C PHE A 62 -7.00 2.43 -5.06
N THR A 63 -6.76 1.15 -5.32
CA THR A 63 -7.48 0.07 -4.65
C THR A 63 -6.49 -0.77 -3.88
N PHE A 64 -6.94 -1.29 -2.75
CA PHE A 64 -6.13 -2.05 -1.84
C PHE A 64 -6.78 -3.40 -1.57
N LYS A 65 -6.00 -4.46 -1.69
CA LYS A 65 -6.46 -5.81 -1.38
C LYS A 65 -5.51 -6.43 -0.37
N LYS A 66 -6.05 -6.77 0.78
CA LYS A 66 -5.27 -7.41 1.84
C LYS A 66 -5.39 -8.92 1.74
N VAL A 67 -4.26 -9.60 1.67
CA VAL A 67 -4.20 -11.06 1.65
C VAL A 67 -3.13 -11.49 2.65
N GLY A 68 -3.55 -11.95 3.83
CA GLY A 68 -2.61 -12.29 4.89
C GLY A 68 -1.79 -11.08 5.32
N PHE A 69 -0.49 -11.20 5.22
CA PHE A 69 0.44 -10.11 5.54
C PHE A 69 0.89 -9.33 4.30
N LYS A 70 0.19 -9.50 3.19
CA LYS A 70 0.49 -8.81 1.95
C LYS A 70 -0.66 -7.89 1.58
N ILE A 71 -0.33 -6.76 0.98
CA ILE A 71 -1.33 -5.82 0.51
C ILE A 71 -1.01 -5.54 -0.95
N PHE A 72 -1.98 -5.80 -1.81
CA PHE A 72 -1.84 -5.53 -3.23
C PHE A 72 -2.47 -4.18 -3.53
N ILE A 73 -1.68 -3.26 -4.04
CA ILE A 73 -2.12 -1.90 -4.33
C ILE A 73 -2.13 -1.72 -5.84
N LYS A 74 -3.24 -1.22 -6.36
CA LYS A 74 -3.37 -0.93 -7.78
C LYS A 74 -3.75 0.53 -7.98
N LYS A 75 -3.03 1.20 -8.87
CA LYS A 75 -3.33 2.56 -9.26
C LYS A 75 -4.28 2.54 -10.46
N TRP A 76 -5.29 3.38 -10.42
CA TRP A 76 -6.25 3.52 -11.51
C TRP A 76 -6.14 4.92 -12.12
N ARG A 77 -6.30 4.98 -13.43
CA ARG A 77 -6.33 6.28 -14.14
C ARG A 77 -7.67 6.97 -13.95
N ARG A 78 -8.72 6.19 -13.74
CA ARG A 78 -10.07 6.67 -13.53
C ARG A 78 -10.63 6.00 -12.28
N LYS A 79 -11.67 6.60 -11.72
CA LYS A 79 -12.33 6.00 -10.57
C LYS A 79 -12.80 4.60 -10.93
N PRO A 80 -12.38 3.56 -10.22
CA PRO A 80 -12.81 2.19 -10.51
C PRO A 80 -14.30 2.04 -10.23
N LYS A 81 -14.93 1.17 -11.01
CA LYS A 81 -16.33 0.85 -10.78
C LYS A 81 -16.44 0.00 -9.53
N GLU A 82 -17.30 0.39 -8.62
CA GLU A 82 -17.61 -0.41 -7.47
C GLU A 82 -18.61 -1.48 -7.86
N LYS A 83 -18.45 -2.63 -7.26
CA LYS A 83 -19.42 -3.71 -7.45
C LYS A 83 -20.58 -3.53 -6.51
#